data_de775f202569c792614369a69f0d7729
#
_entry.id   de775f202569c792614369a69f0d7729
#
_cell.length_a   1.000
_cell.length_b   1.000
_cell.length_c   1.000
_cell.angle_alpha   90.00
_cell.angle_beta   90.00
_cell.angle_gamma   90.00
#
_symmetry.space_group_name_H-M   'P 1'
#
loop_
_entity.id
_entity.type
_entity.pdbx_description
1 polymer ?
#
loop_
_entity_poly.entity_id
_entity_poly.type
_entity_poly.pdbx_seq_one_letter_code
_entity_poly.pdbx_strand_id
1 'polypeptide(L)'
;MEYYFSGTIERIIFENPSSFFRILLLDISDTDAEDFDDFEIIVTGTMADIMEGEDYTFWGELVHHPKYGEQLKISRYERAKPSS
;
A
#
# COMPACT_ATOMS: atom_id res chain seq x y z
N MET A 1 -10.84 -9.65 -7.01
CA MET A 1 -10.88 -10.01 -5.59
C MET A 1 -10.11 -8.97 -4.79
N GLU A 2 -10.72 -8.47 -3.73
CA GLU A 2 -10.08 -7.43 -2.92
C GLU A 2 -9.29 -8.07 -1.76
N TYR A 3 -8.08 -7.58 -1.58
CA TYR A 3 -7.21 -7.98 -0.47
C TYR A 3 -6.91 -6.76 0.38
N TYR A 4 -6.49 -7.00 1.63
CA TYR A 4 -5.95 -5.92 2.44
C TYR A 4 -4.48 -6.18 2.76
N PHE A 5 -3.74 -5.08 2.92
CA PHE A 5 -2.36 -5.10 3.37
C PHE A 5 -2.19 -4.00 4.40
N SER A 6 -1.78 -4.39 5.59
CA SER A 6 -1.49 -3.45 6.67
C SER A 6 0.01 -3.38 6.88
N GLY A 7 0.51 -2.22 7.21
CA GLY A 7 1.92 -2.08 7.52
C GLY A 7 2.34 -0.63 7.62
N THR A 8 3.65 -0.44 7.56
CA THR A 8 4.29 0.86 7.68
C THR A 8 4.76 1.32 6.31
N ILE A 9 4.49 2.57 5.96
CA ILE A 9 5.02 3.14 4.72
C ILE A 9 6.52 3.32 4.89
N GLU A 10 7.29 2.52 4.15
CA GLU A 10 8.75 2.61 4.21
C GLU A 10 9.24 3.84 3.47
N ARG A 11 8.69 4.09 2.27
CA ARG A 11 8.99 5.30 1.52
C ARG A 11 7.96 5.51 0.42
N ILE A 12 7.81 6.78 0.03
CA ILE A 12 6.99 7.17 -1.12
C ILE A 12 7.93 7.25 -2.32
N ILE A 13 7.68 6.42 -3.32
CA ILE A 13 8.56 6.30 -4.50
C ILE A 13 8.24 7.39 -5.51
N PHE A 14 6.96 7.70 -5.67
CA PHE A 14 6.49 8.69 -6.63
C PHE A 14 5.23 9.37 -6.10
N GLU A 15 5.10 10.67 -6.34
CA GLU A 15 3.85 11.37 -6.07
C GLU A 15 3.59 12.43 -7.12
N ASN A 16 2.31 12.55 -7.50
CA ASN A 16 1.85 13.59 -8.39
C ASN A 16 1.11 14.64 -7.55
N PRO A 17 1.65 15.85 -7.41
CA PRO A 17 1.06 16.86 -6.53
C PRO A 17 -0.32 17.37 -6.98
N SER A 18 -0.64 17.21 -8.26
CA SER A 18 -1.92 17.68 -8.79
C SER A 18 -3.06 16.72 -8.52
N SER A 19 -2.81 15.42 -8.62
CA SER A 19 -3.84 14.39 -8.48
C SER A 19 -3.77 13.60 -7.19
N PHE A 20 -2.67 13.75 -6.43
CA PHE A 20 -2.36 12.96 -5.25
C PHE A 20 -2.17 11.47 -5.54
N PHE A 21 -1.94 11.13 -6.80
CA PHE A 21 -1.58 9.76 -7.14
C PHE A 21 -0.19 9.47 -6.59
N ARG A 22 -0.08 8.37 -5.87
CA ARG A 22 1.19 8.01 -5.23
C ARG A 22 1.52 6.54 -5.45
N ILE A 23 2.82 6.27 -5.49
CA ILE A 23 3.36 4.92 -5.51
C ILE A 23 4.27 4.83 -4.30
N LEU A 24 4.01 3.86 -3.43
CA LEU A 24 4.79 3.71 -2.20
C LEU A 24 5.20 2.27 -1.99
N LEU A 25 6.20 2.09 -1.14
CA LEU A 25 6.64 0.79 -0.67
C LEU A 25 6.12 0.58 0.75
N LEU A 26 5.34 -0.47 0.94
CA LEU A 26 4.76 -0.82 2.23
C LEU A 26 5.52 -1.98 2.83
N ASP A 27 5.97 -1.81 4.07
CA ASP A 27 6.54 -2.88 4.88
C ASP A 27 5.38 -3.60 5.57
N ILE A 28 5.08 -4.82 5.13
CA ILE A 28 3.84 -5.52 5.47
C ILE A 28 3.91 -6.10 6.88
N SER A 29 2.90 -5.81 7.69
CA SER A 29 2.72 -6.43 9.00
C SER A 29 1.59 -7.46 9.00
N ASP A 30 0.60 -7.30 8.12
CA ASP A 30 -0.53 -8.21 8.03
C ASP A 30 -1.18 -8.13 6.65
N THR A 31 -1.70 -9.26 6.18
CA THR A 31 -2.44 -9.33 4.91
C THR A 31 -3.31 -10.60 4.90
N ASP A 32 -4.40 -10.56 4.15
CA ASP A 32 -5.24 -11.74 3.90
C ASP A 32 -4.92 -12.44 2.58
N ALA A 33 -3.89 -11.99 1.88
CA ALA A 33 -3.45 -12.64 0.63
C ALA A 33 -2.57 -13.84 0.97
N GLU A 34 -3.18 -15.03 0.99
CA GLU A 34 -2.52 -16.26 1.45
C GLU A 34 -1.29 -16.66 0.64
N ASP A 35 -1.32 -16.38 -0.67
CA ASP A 35 -0.23 -16.78 -1.57
C ASP A 35 0.87 -15.72 -1.65
N PHE A 36 0.72 -14.62 -0.93
CA PHE A 36 1.70 -13.55 -0.94
C PHE A 36 2.71 -13.78 0.17
N ASP A 37 3.97 -13.96 -0.19
CA ASP A 37 5.03 -14.35 0.76
C ASP A 37 6.19 -13.35 0.87
N ASP A 38 6.04 -12.16 0.30
CA ASP A 38 7.03 -11.10 0.44
C ASP A 38 6.78 -10.28 1.72
N PHE A 39 7.82 -9.57 2.17
CA PHE A 39 7.73 -8.66 3.32
C PHE A 39 7.27 -7.27 2.93
N GLU A 40 7.34 -6.94 1.65
CA GLU A 40 7.07 -5.61 1.12
C GLU A 40 6.19 -5.71 -0.11
N ILE A 41 5.41 -4.66 -0.35
CA ILE A 41 4.62 -4.56 -1.57
C ILE A 41 4.55 -3.12 -2.04
N ILE A 42 4.54 -2.94 -3.35
CA ILE A 42 4.28 -1.64 -3.97
C ILE A 42 2.79 -1.39 -3.92
N VAL A 43 2.40 -0.23 -3.39
CA VAL A 43 1.00 0.19 -3.30
C VAL A 43 0.81 1.41 -4.18
N THR A 44 -0.21 1.40 -5.02
CA THR A 44 -0.50 2.50 -5.95
C THR A 44 -1.93 2.97 -5.79
N GLY A 45 -2.14 4.26 -5.94
CA GLY A 45 -3.47 4.85 -5.91
C GLY A 45 -3.46 6.32 -5.53
N THR A 46 -4.65 6.89 -5.43
CA THR A 46 -4.81 8.28 -5.02
C THR A 46 -4.87 8.34 -3.49
N MET A 47 -3.89 9.00 -2.89
CA MET A 47 -3.72 9.05 -1.43
C MET A 47 -3.21 10.43 -1.04
N ALA A 48 -4.07 11.26 -0.48
CA ALA A 48 -3.73 12.65 -0.20
C ALA A 48 -2.98 12.86 1.11
N ASP A 49 -3.25 12.05 2.13
CA ASP A 49 -2.82 12.31 3.50
C ASP A 49 -1.93 11.22 4.09
N ILE A 50 -1.15 10.56 3.27
CA ILE A 50 -0.23 9.52 3.73
C ILE A 50 1.14 10.12 4.07
N MET A 51 1.83 9.49 5.01
CA MET A 51 3.17 9.92 5.44
C MET A 51 4.09 8.73 5.63
N GLU A 52 5.34 8.89 5.22
CA GLU A 52 6.38 7.89 5.47
C GLU A 52 6.54 7.65 6.97
N GLY A 53 6.74 6.39 7.34
CA GLY A 53 6.93 6.00 8.73
C GLY A 53 5.64 5.77 9.50
N GLU A 54 4.51 6.05 8.93
CA GLU A 54 3.20 5.85 9.57
C GLU A 54 2.56 4.55 9.12
N ASP A 55 1.65 4.04 9.94
CA ASP A 55 0.97 2.77 9.68
C ASP A 55 -0.40 2.98 9.04
N TYR A 56 -0.68 2.17 8.04
CA TYR A 56 -1.96 2.21 7.30
C TYR A 56 -2.41 0.81 6.94
N THR A 57 -3.70 0.69 6.64
CA THR A 57 -4.26 -0.48 5.98
C THR A 57 -4.79 -0.07 4.62
N PHE A 58 -4.42 -0.82 3.60
CA PHE A 58 -4.82 -0.57 2.22
C PHE A 58 -5.65 -1.73 1.71
N TRP A 59 -6.75 -1.44 1.05
CA TRP A 59 -7.62 -2.44 0.40
C TRP A 59 -7.57 -2.23 -1.10
N GLY A 60 -7.44 -3.30 -1.85
CA GLY A 60 -7.44 -3.20 -3.30
C GLY A 60 -7.20 -4.52 -3.98
N GLU A 61 -6.86 -4.46 -5.24
CA GLU A 61 -6.60 -5.63 -6.05
C GLU A 61 -5.11 -5.80 -6.30
N LEU A 62 -4.68 -7.05 -6.28
CA LEU A 62 -3.32 -7.40 -6.70
C LEU A 62 -3.26 -7.39 -8.22
N VAL A 63 -2.34 -6.62 -8.76
CA VAL A 63 -2.07 -6.56 -10.19
C VAL A 63 -0.63 -6.95 -10.43
N HIS A 64 -0.39 -7.69 -11.50
CA HIS A 64 0.97 -8.10 -11.86
C HIS A 64 1.58 -7.12 -12.85
N HIS A 65 2.67 -6.50 -12.44
CA HIS A 65 3.42 -5.61 -13.32
C HIS A 65 4.56 -6.40 -13.95
N PRO A 66 4.72 -6.40 -15.28
CA PRO A 66 5.75 -7.24 -15.93
C PRO A 66 7.18 -6.97 -15.46
N LYS A 67 7.46 -5.75 -15.03
CA LYS A 67 8.80 -5.36 -14.62
C LYS A 67 9.00 -5.39 -13.11
N TYR A 68 7.98 -5.02 -12.34
CA TYR A 68 8.14 -4.83 -10.89
C TYR A 68 7.43 -5.88 -10.04
N GLY A 69 6.77 -6.84 -10.67
CA GLY A 69 6.06 -7.89 -9.94
C GLY A 69 4.69 -7.46 -9.45
N GLU A 70 4.24 -8.04 -8.36
CA GLU A 70 2.91 -7.76 -7.86
C GLU A 70 2.82 -6.41 -7.15
N GLN A 71 1.73 -5.70 -7.43
CA GLN A 71 1.44 -4.40 -6.84
C GLN A 71 0.00 -4.41 -6.34
N LEU A 72 -0.27 -3.63 -5.29
CA LEU A 72 -1.63 -3.43 -4.81
C LEU A 72 -2.17 -2.13 -5.38
N LYS A 73 -3.23 -2.24 -6.18
CA LYS A 73 -3.94 -1.08 -6.71
C LYS A 73 -5.12 -0.82 -5.78
N ILE A 74 -5.04 0.25 -4.99
CA ILE A 74 -5.99 0.45 -3.91
C ILE A 74 -7.35 0.96 -4.38
N SER A 75 -8.39 0.53 -3.66
CA SER A 75 -9.72 1.09 -3.75
C SER A 75 -10.00 2.03 -2.56
N ARG A 76 -9.38 1.75 -1.41
CA ARG A 76 -9.48 2.61 -0.23
C ARG A 76 -8.33 2.34 0.73
N TYR A 77 -8.15 3.23 1.69
CA TYR A 77 -7.15 3.06 2.73
C TYR A 77 -7.61 3.74 4.02
N GLU A 78 -7.03 3.31 5.12
CA GLU A 78 -7.29 3.91 6.43
C GLU A 78 -6.00 3.99 7.22
N ARG A 79 -5.83 5.07 7.95
CA ARG A 79 -4.72 5.19 8.88
C ARG A 79 -4.97 4.27 10.07
N ALA A 80 -3.97 3.49 10.44
CA ALA A 80 -4.06 2.62 11.59
C ALA A 80 -4.20 3.48 12.85
N LYS A 81 -5.14 3.12 13.71
CA LYS A 81 -5.33 3.84 14.96
C LYS A 81 -4.20 3.50 15.92
N PRO A 82 -3.60 4.48 16.58
CA PRO A 82 -2.59 4.18 17.59
C PRO A 82 -3.24 3.35 18.69
N SER A 83 -2.52 2.33 19.15
CA SER A 83 -2.96 1.57 20.30
C SER A 83 -2.82 2.45 21.53
N SER A 84 -3.89 2.62 22.23
CA SER A 84 -3.89 3.41 23.46
C SER A 84 -3.55 2.54 24.66
#